data_85615dbf772b38a18b0a3d1e9884934d
#
_entry.id   85615dbf772b38a18b0a3d1e9884934d
#
_cell.length_a   1.000
_cell.length_b   1.000
_cell.length_c   1.000
_cell.angle_alpha   90.00
_cell.angle_beta   90.00
_cell.angle_gamma   90.00
#
_symmetry.space_group_name_H-M   'P 1'
#
loop_
_entity.id
_entity.type
_entity.pdbx_description
1 polymer ?
#
loop_
_entity_poly.entity_id
_entity_poly.type
_entity_poly.pdbx_seq_one_letter_code
_entity_poly.pdbx_strand_id
1 'polypeptide(L)'
;MRNLNKEVFDILRTDTVIKTELVGEFVYQFVKGNDKTDIWITFSELNVSPGVYAENEEKTSNVMYQVDIWSMSSIKTQLKNAVQAAMKKLSFQRVSTYPNYEMDTKMYRYGFRFITEIMNEGGK
;
A
#
# COMPACT_ATOMS: atom_id res chain seq x y z
N MET A 1 -18.58 0.09 7.96
CA MET A 1 -17.65 0.08 6.80
C MET A 1 -16.22 -0.19 7.28
N ARG A 2 -15.50 -0.97 6.54
CA ARG A 2 -14.08 -1.22 6.84
C ARG A 2 -13.29 0.07 6.73
N ASN A 3 -12.39 0.29 7.66
CA ASN A 3 -11.43 1.38 7.56
C ASN A 3 -10.16 0.84 6.91
N LEU A 4 -10.14 0.83 5.58
CA LEU A 4 -9.02 0.28 4.82
C LEU A 4 -7.72 1.04 5.07
N ASN A 5 -7.77 2.35 5.24
CA ASN A 5 -6.56 3.13 5.52
C ASN A 5 -5.89 2.63 6.81
N LYS A 6 -6.70 2.39 7.85
CA LYS A 6 -6.19 1.86 9.11
C LYS A 6 -5.66 0.44 8.94
N GLU A 7 -6.37 -0.42 8.20
CA GLU A 7 -5.95 -1.80 7.97
C GLU A 7 -4.63 -1.86 7.21
N VAL A 8 -4.49 -1.05 6.15
CA VAL A 8 -3.25 -0.99 5.37
C VAL A 8 -2.10 -0.45 6.22
N PHE A 9 -2.33 0.64 6.94
CA PHE A 9 -1.33 1.22 7.82
C PHE A 9 -0.86 0.19 8.85
N ASP A 10 -1.80 -0.46 9.54
CA ASP A 10 -1.47 -1.42 10.59
C ASP A 10 -0.71 -2.64 10.07
N ILE A 11 -1.13 -3.21 8.94
CA ILE A 11 -0.47 -4.42 8.43
C ILE A 11 0.94 -4.11 7.94
N LEU A 12 1.16 -2.96 7.31
CA LEU A 12 2.48 -2.60 6.82
C LEU A 12 3.45 -2.28 7.96
N ARG A 13 3.01 -1.58 8.99
CA ARG A 13 3.89 -1.20 10.09
C ARG A 13 4.14 -2.29 11.11
N THR A 14 3.27 -3.31 11.19
CA THR A 14 3.42 -4.39 12.17
C THR A 14 3.97 -5.69 11.59
N ASP A 15 4.06 -5.81 10.26
CA ASP A 15 4.67 -6.97 9.64
C ASP A 15 6.14 -7.09 10.08
N THR A 16 6.53 -8.26 10.58
CA THR A 16 7.86 -8.45 11.16
C THR A 16 8.98 -8.29 10.15
N VAL A 17 8.81 -8.77 8.92
CA VAL A 17 9.83 -8.64 7.88
C VAL A 17 9.97 -7.18 7.46
N ILE A 18 8.85 -6.49 7.21
CA ILE A 18 8.87 -5.08 6.84
C ILE A 18 9.53 -4.25 7.94
N LYS A 19 9.13 -4.46 9.19
CA LYS A 19 9.68 -3.73 10.33
C LYS A 19 11.19 -3.95 10.46
N THR A 20 11.65 -5.17 10.25
CA THR A 20 13.07 -5.50 10.30
C THR A 20 13.85 -4.80 9.17
N GLU A 21 13.31 -4.84 7.95
CA GLU A 21 13.97 -4.21 6.79
C GLU A 21 13.98 -2.69 6.87
N LEU A 22 12.93 -2.07 7.44
CA LEU A 22 12.87 -0.63 7.64
C LEU A 22 13.64 -0.17 8.88
N VAL A 23 14.04 -1.11 9.74
CA VAL A 23 14.64 -0.82 11.06
C VAL A 23 13.70 0.06 11.89
N GLY A 24 12.40 -0.25 11.86
CA GLY A 24 11.38 0.49 12.59
C GLY A 24 10.04 0.46 11.88
N GLU A 25 9.11 1.27 12.38
CA GLU A 25 7.74 1.34 11.85
C GLU A 25 7.54 2.59 10.97
N PHE A 26 8.44 2.79 10.01
CA PHE A 26 8.44 3.98 9.16
C PHE A 26 7.48 3.81 7.98
N VAL A 27 6.19 3.82 8.29
CA VAL A 27 5.09 3.73 7.32
C VAL A 27 4.20 4.95 7.49
N TYR A 28 3.90 5.63 6.39
CA TYR A 28 3.18 6.90 6.40
C TYR A 28 2.09 6.92 5.34
N GLN A 29 0.97 7.59 5.65
CA GLN A 29 -0.06 7.84 4.65
C GLN A 29 0.29 9.10 3.88
N PHE A 30 0.29 9.02 2.56
CA PHE A 30 0.59 10.08 1.59
C PHE A 30 2.07 10.49 1.57
N VAL A 31 2.59 11.10 2.61
CA VAL A 31 3.94 11.64 2.64
C VAL A 31 4.66 11.26 3.92
N LYS A 32 5.99 11.18 3.83
CA LYS A 32 6.85 10.89 4.97
C LYS A 32 6.71 11.94 6.07
N GLY A 33 6.65 11.48 7.31
CA GLY A 33 6.71 12.36 8.48
C GLY A 33 8.13 12.87 8.77
N ASN A 34 8.33 13.41 9.98
CA ASN A 34 9.58 14.05 10.37
C ASN A 34 10.64 13.09 10.90
N ASP A 35 10.37 11.79 10.89
CA ASP A 35 11.33 10.80 11.38
C ASP A 35 12.58 10.75 10.51
N LYS A 36 13.72 10.51 11.15
CA LYS A 36 14.97 10.29 10.43
C LYS A 36 15.08 8.82 10.07
N THR A 37 15.00 8.54 8.77
CA THR A 37 15.16 7.18 8.25
C THR A 37 15.64 7.27 6.80
N ASP A 38 16.46 6.30 6.40
CA ASP A 38 16.94 6.19 5.02
C ASP A 38 16.04 5.30 4.17
N ILE A 39 15.05 4.65 4.78
CA ILE A 39 14.13 3.76 4.09
C ILE A 39 12.76 3.84 4.78
N TRP A 40 11.71 4.00 3.98
CA TRP A 40 10.35 4.11 4.50
C TRP A 40 9.34 3.69 3.46
N ILE A 41 8.09 3.55 3.88
CA ILE A 41 6.97 3.22 3.00
C ILE A 41 5.91 4.32 3.10
N THR A 42 5.35 4.71 1.96
CA THR A 42 4.16 5.54 1.91
C THR A 42 3.03 4.79 1.23
N PHE A 43 1.80 5.07 1.61
CA PHE A 43 0.64 4.47 0.97
C PHE A 43 -0.47 5.52 0.81
N SER A 44 -1.30 5.33 -0.20
CA SER A 44 -2.46 6.20 -0.43
C SER A 44 -3.52 5.48 -1.22
N GLU A 45 -4.77 5.82 -0.94
CA GLU A 45 -5.88 5.38 -1.77
C GLU A 45 -5.89 6.20 -3.05
N LEU A 46 -5.92 5.53 -4.19
CA LEU A 46 -5.91 6.20 -5.49
C LEU A 46 -7.31 6.42 -6.03
N ASN A 47 -8.15 5.40 -5.93
CA ASN A 47 -9.42 5.41 -6.62
C ASN A 47 -10.40 4.43 -5.98
N VAL A 48 -11.67 4.80 -6.02
CA VAL A 48 -12.78 3.93 -5.67
C VAL A 48 -13.73 3.95 -6.85
N SER A 49 -14.06 2.78 -7.37
CA SER A 49 -14.97 2.67 -8.51
C SER A 49 -16.01 1.59 -8.22
N PRO A 50 -17.17 1.65 -8.91
CA PRO A 50 -18.19 0.61 -8.76
C PRO A 50 -17.63 -0.76 -9.14
N GLY A 51 -17.97 -1.77 -8.36
CA GLY A 51 -17.68 -3.16 -8.67
C GLY A 51 -18.89 -3.86 -9.26
N VAL A 52 -19.61 -4.63 -8.46
CA VAL A 52 -20.76 -5.40 -8.88
C VAL A 52 -22.04 -4.63 -8.61
N TYR A 53 -22.94 -4.61 -9.62
CA TYR A 53 -24.29 -4.09 -9.49
C TYR A 53 -25.29 -5.24 -9.45
N ALA A 54 -26.34 -5.08 -8.64
CA ALA A 54 -27.49 -5.96 -8.65
C ALA A 54 -28.73 -5.12 -8.38
N GLU A 55 -29.80 -5.33 -9.17
CA GLU A 55 -31.04 -4.57 -9.04
C GLU A 55 -30.81 -3.05 -9.13
N ASN A 56 -29.89 -2.62 -10.02
CA ASN A 56 -29.51 -1.23 -10.22
C ASN A 56 -28.85 -0.57 -9.00
N GLU A 57 -28.39 -1.38 -8.04
CA GLU A 57 -27.63 -0.89 -6.88
C GLU A 57 -26.21 -1.38 -6.91
N GLU A 58 -25.27 -0.51 -6.55
CA GLU A 58 -23.89 -0.88 -6.39
C GLU A 58 -23.74 -1.76 -5.15
N LYS A 59 -23.29 -3.00 -5.32
CA LYS A 59 -23.12 -3.96 -4.23
C LYS A 59 -21.70 -4.04 -3.72
N THR A 60 -20.72 -3.74 -4.57
CA THR A 60 -19.30 -3.73 -4.19
C THR A 60 -18.64 -2.49 -4.75
N SER A 61 -17.48 -2.19 -4.21
CA SER A 61 -16.62 -1.12 -4.72
C SER A 61 -15.22 -1.68 -4.95
N ASN A 62 -14.61 -1.29 -6.06
CA ASN A 62 -13.20 -1.56 -6.32
C ASN A 62 -12.37 -0.43 -5.74
N VAL A 63 -11.43 -0.76 -4.88
CA VAL A 63 -10.58 0.21 -4.21
C VAL A 63 -9.13 -0.04 -4.61
N MET A 64 -8.45 0.99 -5.08
CA MET A 64 -7.06 0.92 -5.51
C MET A 64 -6.16 1.69 -4.57
N TYR A 65 -5.03 1.08 -4.21
CA TYR A 65 -4.01 1.69 -3.37
C TYR A 65 -2.67 1.72 -4.07
N GLN A 66 -1.93 2.78 -3.84
CA GLN A 66 -0.52 2.88 -4.19
C GLN A 66 0.30 2.69 -2.93
N VAL A 67 1.28 1.80 -2.98
CA VAL A 67 2.24 1.59 -1.90
C VAL A 67 3.63 1.79 -2.47
N ASP A 68 4.39 2.71 -1.92
CA ASP A 68 5.74 3.01 -2.39
C ASP A 68 6.77 2.72 -1.32
N ILE A 69 7.83 2.04 -1.70
CA ILE A 69 9.03 1.88 -0.87
C ILE A 69 10.04 2.92 -1.35
N TRP A 70 10.54 3.72 -0.41
CA TRP A 70 11.55 4.74 -0.66
C TRP A 70 12.83 4.38 0.07
N SER A 71 13.98 4.47 -0.59
CA SER A 71 15.25 4.12 0.04
C SER A 71 16.41 4.90 -0.55
N MET A 72 17.37 5.24 0.31
CA MET A 72 18.62 5.85 -0.11
C MET A 72 19.56 4.83 -0.77
N SER A 73 19.28 3.54 -0.63
CA SER A 73 20.05 2.45 -1.23
C SER A 73 19.10 1.52 -2.00
N SER A 74 19.67 0.57 -2.75
CA SER A 74 18.82 -0.36 -3.51
C SER A 74 17.87 -1.13 -2.60
N ILE A 75 16.66 -1.33 -3.09
CA ILE A 75 15.58 -1.96 -2.31
C ILE A 75 15.69 -3.47 -2.46
N LYS A 76 15.74 -4.18 -1.32
CA LYS A 76 15.88 -5.64 -1.30
C LYS A 76 14.61 -6.33 -1.76
N THR A 77 14.78 -7.42 -2.48
CA THR A 77 13.66 -8.27 -2.92
C THR A 77 12.84 -8.77 -1.75
N GLN A 78 13.48 -9.07 -0.62
CA GLN A 78 12.80 -9.52 0.58
C GLN A 78 11.77 -8.50 1.07
N LEU A 79 12.11 -7.21 1.06
CA LEU A 79 11.18 -6.16 1.44
C LEU A 79 10.03 -6.05 0.43
N LYS A 80 10.32 -6.09 -0.86
CA LYS A 80 9.28 -6.06 -1.89
C LYS A 80 8.29 -7.20 -1.72
N ASN A 81 8.79 -8.41 -1.49
CA ASN A 81 7.94 -9.59 -1.29
C ASN A 81 7.11 -9.48 -0.02
N ALA A 82 7.68 -8.93 1.05
CA ALA A 82 6.97 -8.75 2.31
C ALA A 82 5.80 -7.76 2.17
N VAL A 83 5.98 -6.67 1.42
CA VAL A 83 4.91 -5.73 1.15
C VAL A 83 3.78 -6.40 0.38
N GLN A 84 4.11 -7.15 -0.66
CA GLN A 84 3.10 -7.87 -1.43
C GLN A 84 2.35 -8.89 -0.58
N ALA A 85 3.05 -9.64 0.24
CA ALA A 85 2.43 -10.64 1.12
C ALA A 85 1.51 -9.98 2.15
N ALA A 86 1.92 -8.85 2.71
CA ALA A 86 1.10 -8.10 3.67
C ALA A 86 -0.21 -7.62 3.03
N MET A 87 -0.13 -7.03 1.85
CA MET A 87 -1.32 -6.55 1.15
C MET A 87 -2.24 -7.68 0.74
N LYS A 88 -1.66 -8.83 0.37
CA LYS A 88 -2.45 -10.02 0.02
C LYS A 88 -3.28 -10.52 1.20
N LYS A 89 -2.78 -10.37 2.42
CA LYS A 89 -3.54 -10.75 3.63
C LYS A 89 -4.82 -9.92 3.78
N LEU A 90 -4.87 -8.73 3.19
CA LEU A 90 -6.06 -7.88 3.16
C LEU A 90 -6.89 -8.10 1.89
N SER A 91 -6.61 -9.17 1.14
CA SER A 91 -7.28 -9.52 -0.11
C SER A 91 -7.03 -8.53 -1.25
N PHE A 92 -5.91 -7.84 -1.22
CA PHE A 92 -5.47 -7.02 -2.34
C PHE A 92 -4.75 -7.87 -3.37
N GLN A 93 -4.95 -7.53 -4.65
CA GLN A 93 -4.20 -8.09 -5.77
C GLN A 93 -3.30 -7.02 -6.36
N ARG A 94 -2.06 -7.38 -6.68
CA ARG A 94 -1.15 -6.47 -7.35
C ARG A 94 -1.58 -6.29 -8.81
N VAL A 95 -1.71 -5.02 -9.21
CA VAL A 95 -2.04 -4.66 -10.59
C VAL A 95 -0.77 -4.38 -11.38
N SER A 96 0.16 -3.62 -10.80
CA SER A 96 1.38 -3.18 -11.48
C SER A 96 2.46 -2.80 -10.48
N THR A 97 3.69 -2.67 -11.01
CA THR A 97 4.84 -2.19 -10.24
C THR A 97 5.54 -1.08 -11.02
N TYR A 98 6.19 -0.18 -10.27
CA TYR A 98 6.85 1.00 -10.83
C TYR A 98 8.22 1.19 -10.17
N PRO A 99 9.25 0.45 -10.63
CA PRO A 99 10.59 0.68 -10.14
C PRO A 99 11.15 1.98 -10.72
N ASN A 100 11.81 2.76 -9.89
CA ASN A 100 12.38 4.04 -10.32
C ASN A 100 13.58 4.41 -9.46
N TYR A 101 14.48 5.20 -10.05
CA TYR A 101 15.54 5.87 -9.34
C TYR A 101 15.47 7.36 -9.67
N GLU A 102 15.21 8.18 -8.65
CA GLU A 102 15.09 9.62 -8.84
C GLU A 102 16.47 10.27 -8.73
N MET A 103 16.96 10.79 -9.86
CA MET A 103 18.32 11.32 -9.91
C MET A 103 18.51 12.59 -9.07
N ASP A 104 17.47 13.43 -8.99
CA ASP A 104 17.54 14.68 -8.24
C ASP A 104 17.73 14.45 -6.75
N THR A 105 16.98 13.50 -6.19
CA THR A 105 17.02 13.19 -4.76
C THR A 105 17.94 12.02 -4.43
N LYS A 106 18.41 11.31 -5.45
CA LYS A 106 19.21 10.08 -5.32
C LYS A 106 18.49 9.01 -4.51
N MET A 107 17.17 8.91 -4.72
CA MET A 107 16.32 7.97 -4.03
C MET A 107 15.89 6.84 -4.94
N TYR A 108 15.95 5.62 -4.43
CA TYR A 108 15.29 4.49 -5.05
C TYR A 108 13.83 4.49 -4.62
N ARG A 109 12.94 4.27 -5.57
CA ARG A 109 11.51 4.15 -5.32
C ARG A 109 11.00 2.91 -6.00
N TYR A 110 10.27 2.09 -5.27
CA TYR A 110 9.58 0.94 -5.84
C TYR A 110 8.10 1.03 -5.49
N GLY A 111 7.29 1.35 -6.49
CA GLY A 111 5.86 1.52 -6.30
C GLY A 111 5.08 0.28 -6.68
N PHE A 112 4.00 0.04 -5.94
CA PHE A 112 3.03 -1.01 -6.24
C PHE A 112 1.66 -0.37 -6.36
N ARG A 113 0.85 -0.88 -7.29
CA ARG A 113 -0.58 -0.63 -7.27
C ARG A 113 -1.31 -1.92 -6.95
N PHE A 114 -2.21 -1.83 -5.99
CA PHE A 114 -3.03 -2.95 -5.53
C PHE A 114 -4.49 -2.60 -5.67
N ILE A 115 -5.31 -3.60 -5.97
CA ILE A 115 -6.75 -3.44 -6.06
C ILE A 115 -7.43 -4.49 -5.19
N THR A 116 -8.52 -4.10 -4.56
CA THR A 116 -9.40 -5.03 -3.87
C THR A 116 -10.84 -4.64 -4.11
N GLU A 117 -11.72 -5.62 -3.98
CA GLU A 117 -13.17 -5.39 -4.03
C GLU A 117 -13.72 -5.53 -2.62
N ILE A 118 -14.49 -4.56 -2.19
CA ILE A 118 -15.14 -4.60 -0.87
C ILE A 118 -16.64 -4.57 -1.03
N MET A 119 -17.34 -5.20 -0.08
CA MET A 119 -18.78 -5.15 -0.03
C MET A 119 -19.24 -3.79 0.47
N ASN A 120 -20.17 -3.19 -0.23
CA ASN A 120 -20.87 -2.02 0.29
C ASN A 120 -21.81 -2.48 1.40
N GLU A 121 -22.00 -1.66 2.42
CA GLU A 121 -22.99 -1.94 3.44
C GLU A 121 -24.36 -1.71 2.82
N GLY A 122 -25.03 -2.78 2.54
CA GLY A 122 -26.25 -2.78 1.75
C GLY A 122 -27.28 -1.79 2.26
N GLY A 123 -27.81 -1.00 1.35
CA GLY A 123 -28.89 -0.07 1.65
C GLY A 123 -28.49 1.11 2.51
N LYS A 124 -27.23 1.33 2.69
CA LYS A 124 -26.74 2.42 3.53
C LYS A 124 -26.08 3.51 2.71
#